data_f8a0c599cab8661d6978c8f5be70ecf7
#
_entry.id   f8a0c599cab8661d6978c8f5be70ecf7
#
_cell.length_a   1.000
_cell.length_b   1.000
_cell.length_c   1.000
_cell.angle_alpha   90.00
_cell.angle_beta   90.00
_cell.angle_gamma   90.00
#
_symmetry.space_group_name_H-M   'P 1'
#
loop_
_entity.id
_entity.type
_entity.pdbx_description
1 polymer ?
#
loop_
_entity_poly.entity_id
_entity_poly.type
_entity_poly.pdbx_seq_one_letter_code
_entity_poly.pdbx_strand_id
1 'polypeptide(L)'
;MHKPVRKAVFPVAGLGTRFLPATKAMPKEMLPIVDKPLIHYAVEEAKAAGIEQFFFVTSRGKSAIDDHFDRAYELEATLRERGKEDVLEELEARLPEPGQIAYTRQQTPLGLGHAVWCARGLVGDEPFAVLLADDLMLCEQPCLAQMVEAYERTGGNLAAIIEVPRAHTSRYGVLDVVSDDGRLVRARGVVEKPDPAEAPSTLTIIGRYIIQPEIFGHLSNAEPGSGGEIQLTDALGKLIDEGQAFHGLRFEGRRFDCGDKLGFLEATVALGLQHPELGPGLRDILSAYL
;
A
#
# COMPACT_ATOMS: atom_id res chain seq x y z
N MET A 1 0.62 -11.43 24.57
CA MET A 1 0.59 -11.62 23.12
C MET A 1 -0.23 -10.52 22.51
N HIS A 2 0.23 -9.89 21.45
CA HIS A 2 -0.53 -8.91 20.70
C HIS A 2 -1.61 -9.60 19.86
N LYS A 3 -2.75 -8.91 19.58
CA LYS A 3 -3.74 -9.44 18.66
C LYS A 3 -3.09 -9.59 17.27
N PRO A 4 -3.32 -10.67 16.52
CA PRO A 4 -2.72 -10.84 15.19
C PRO A 4 -3.29 -9.82 14.18
N VAL A 5 -2.49 -9.46 13.20
CA VAL A 5 -2.91 -8.59 12.09
C VAL A 5 -3.49 -9.45 10.98
N ARG A 6 -4.82 -9.48 10.86
CA ARG A 6 -5.55 -10.32 9.88
C ARG A 6 -6.29 -9.51 8.83
N LYS A 7 -6.37 -8.21 9.00
CA LYS A 7 -7.16 -7.29 8.17
C LYS A 7 -6.26 -6.29 7.47
N ALA A 8 -6.54 -6.02 6.21
CA ALA A 8 -5.84 -4.98 5.46
C ALA A 8 -6.82 -4.02 4.79
N VAL A 9 -6.51 -2.74 4.85
CA VAL A 9 -7.24 -1.65 4.19
C VAL A 9 -6.42 -1.16 3.01
N PHE A 10 -7.06 -1.07 1.85
CA PHE A 10 -6.50 -0.56 0.61
C PHE A 10 -7.20 0.74 0.22
N PRO A 11 -6.62 1.90 0.50
CA PRO A 11 -7.16 3.19 0.08
C PRO A 11 -6.96 3.40 -1.43
N VAL A 12 -8.00 3.12 -2.22
CA VAL A 12 -7.97 3.18 -3.69
C VAL A 12 -8.97 4.20 -4.26
N ALA A 13 -9.42 5.14 -3.44
CA ALA A 13 -10.39 6.18 -3.84
C ALA A 13 -9.78 7.36 -4.61
N GLY A 14 -8.45 7.47 -4.69
CA GLY A 14 -7.74 8.59 -5.30
C GLY A 14 -8.02 8.77 -6.80
N LEU A 15 -8.00 10.01 -7.27
CA LEU A 15 -8.35 10.36 -8.66
C LEU A 15 -7.27 10.03 -9.70
N GLY A 16 -6.04 9.78 -9.29
CA GLY A 16 -4.94 9.39 -10.19
C GLY A 16 -4.52 10.47 -11.20
N THR A 17 -4.66 11.74 -10.85
CA THR A 17 -4.46 12.89 -11.78
C THR A 17 -3.08 12.97 -12.40
N ARG A 18 -2.04 12.43 -11.75
CA ARG A 18 -0.66 12.41 -12.27
C ARG A 18 -0.50 11.58 -13.55
N PHE A 19 -1.41 10.63 -13.78
CA PHE A 19 -1.40 9.73 -14.95
C PHE A 19 -2.44 10.08 -16.02
N LEU A 20 -3.05 11.26 -15.93
CA LEU A 20 -3.91 11.72 -17.03
C LEU A 20 -3.11 11.83 -18.33
N PRO A 21 -3.70 11.46 -19.49
CA PRO A 21 -5.11 11.07 -19.69
C PRO A 21 -5.44 9.60 -19.41
N ALA A 22 -4.47 8.70 -19.17
CA ALA A 22 -4.69 7.26 -19.01
C ALA A 22 -5.72 6.96 -17.89
N THR A 23 -5.63 7.65 -16.77
CA THR A 23 -6.50 7.46 -15.60
C THR A 23 -7.85 8.17 -15.70
N LYS A 24 -8.20 8.74 -16.88
CA LYS A 24 -9.54 9.32 -17.09
C LYS A 24 -10.65 8.27 -17.05
N ALA A 25 -10.37 7.08 -17.58
CA ALA A 25 -11.33 5.99 -17.70
C ALA A 25 -10.95 4.74 -16.90
N MET A 26 -9.74 4.70 -16.33
CA MET A 26 -9.23 3.55 -15.60
C MET A 26 -8.59 4.01 -14.29
N PRO A 27 -8.87 3.33 -13.15
CA PRO A 27 -8.18 3.58 -11.89
C PRO A 27 -6.66 3.47 -12.04
N LYS A 28 -5.88 4.36 -11.40
CA LYS A 28 -4.41 4.27 -11.42
C LYS A 28 -3.91 2.92 -10.86
N GLU A 29 -4.65 2.37 -9.92
CA GLU A 29 -4.38 1.09 -9.28
C GLU A 29 -4.52 -0.11 -10.23
N MET A 30 -5.21 0.10 -11.37
CA MET A 30 -5.37 -0.88 -12.44
C MET A 30 -4.33 -0.72 -13.57
N LEU A 31 -3.42 0.24 -13.47
CA LEU A 31 -2.30 0.33 -14.42
C LEU A 31 -1.40 -0.92 -14.29
N PRO A 32 -1.12 -1.61 -15.40
CA PRO A 32 -0.37 -2.87 -15.35
C PRO A 32 1.14 -2.64 -15.20
N ILE A 33 1.75 -3.40 -14.33
CA ILE A 33 3.20 -3.62 -14.32
C ILE A 33 3.42 -5.01 -14.89
N VAL A 34 3.99 -5.08 -16.09
CA VAL A 34 4.10 -6.28 -16.92
C VAL A 34 2.70 -6.82 -17.27
N ASP A 35 2.18 -7.79 -16.55
CA ASP A 35 0.93 -8.51 -16.80
C ASP A 35 -0.10 -8.40 -15.66
N LYS A 36 0.26 -7.77 -14.55
CA LYS A 36 -0.62 -7.61 -13.38
C LYS A 36 -0.84 -6.13 -13.03
N PRO A 37 -2.07 -5.72 -12.64
CA PRO A 37 -2.31 -4.37 -12.16
C PRO A 37 -1.65 -4.13 -10.81
N LEU A 38 -1.28 -2.87 -10.52
CA LEU A 38 -0.63 -2.46 -9.27
C LEU A 38 -1.31 -2.99 -8.01
N ILE A 39 -2.64 -2.92 -7.97
CA ILE A 39 -3.42 -3.36 -6.80
C ILE A 39 -3.23 -4.86 -6.53
N HIS A 40 -3.02 -5.66 -7.57
CA HIS A 40 -2.85 -7.11 -7.43
C HIS A 40 -1.57 -7.44 -6.64
N TYR A 41 -0.46 -6.74 -6.92
CA TYR A 41 0.79 -6.90 -6.15
C TYR A 41 0.61 -6.61 -4.67
N ALA A 42 -0.15 -5.56 -4.33
CA ALA A 42 -0.41 -5.21 -2.93
C ALA A 42 -1.28 -6.26 -2.22
N VAL A 43 -2.24 -6.87 -2.92
CA VAL A 43 -3.08 -7.96 -2.39
C VAL A 43 -2.27 -9.24 -2.22
N GLU A 44 -1.44 -9.62 -3.20
CA GLU A 44 -0.52 -10.78 -3.08
C GLU A 44 0.43 -10.61 -1.89
N GLU A 45 1.01 -9.42 -1.71
CA GLU A 45 1.85 -9.11 -0.55
C GLU A 45 1.11 -9.30 0.76
N ALA A 46 -0.11 -8.77 0.87
CA ALA A 46 -0.93 -8.90 2.07
C ALA A 46 -1.32 -10.36 2.34
N LYS A 47 -1.73 -11.11 1.31
CA LYS A 47 -2.03 -12.54 1.41
C LYS A 47 -0.83 -13.34 1.91
N ALA A 48 0.36 -13.08 1.37
CA ALA A 48 1.61 -13.72 1.78
C ALA A 48 2.06 -13.35 3.20
N ALA A 49 1.60 -12.21 3.74
CA ALA A 49 1.81 -11.79 5.13
C ALA A 49 0.78 -12.36 6.12
N GLY A 50 -0.15 -13.22 5.67
CA GLY A 50 -1.16 -13.84 6.53
C GLY A 50 -2.44 -13.01 6.73
N ILE A 51 -2.68 -11.99 5.89
CA ILE A 51 -3.95 -11.26 5.91
C ILE A 51 -5.08 -12.15 5.39
N GLU A 52 -6.18 -12.16 6.12
CA GLU A 52 -7.36 -12.99 5.86
C GLU A 52 -8.54 -12.18 5.26
N GLN A 53 -8.58 -10.87 5.50
CA GLN A 53 -9.65 -9.98 5.05
C GLN A 53 -9.08 -8.71 4.40
N PHE A 54 -9.61 -8.37 3.22
CA PHE A 54 -9.11 -7.30 2.35
C PHE A 54 -10.22 -6.25 2.15
N PHE A 55 -10.01 -5.04 2.64
CA PHE A 55 -11.01 -3.97 2.61
C PHE A 55 -10.59 -2.86 1.64
N PHE A 56 -11.29 -2.75 0.53
CA PHE A 56 -11.04 -1.70 -0.45
C PHE A 56 -11.89 -0.47 -0.15
N VAL A 57 -11.24 0.66 0.04
CA VAL A 57 -11.90 1.96 0.14
C VAL A 57 -11.89 2.62 -1.22
N THR A 58 -12.98 2.48 -1.95
CA THR A 58 -13.13 2.92 -3.35
C THR A 58 -13.87 4.25 -3.45
N SER A 59 -14.04 4.75 -4.68
CA SER A 59 -14.84 5.90 -5.03
C SER A 59 -15.62 5.65 -6.32
N ARG A 60 -16.36 6.65 -6.80
CA ARG A 60 -17.05 6.55 -8.09
C ARG A 60 -16.07 6.32 -9.24
N GLY A 61 -16.41 5.40 -10.15
CA GLY A 61 -15.61 5.10 -11.35
C GLY A 61 -14.46 4.13 -11.10
N LYS A 62 -14.51 3.35 -10.01
CA LYS A 62 -13.47 2.37 -9.62
C LYS A 62 -13.93 0.91 -9.78
N SER A 63 -15.03 0.63 -10.53
CA SER A 63 -15.57 -0.72 -10.70
C SER A 63 -14.57 -1.73 -11.29
N ALA A 64 -13.63 -1.28 -12.10
CA ALA A 64 -12.57 -2.16 -12.62
C ALA A 64 -11.72 -2.84 -11.52
N ILE A 65 -11.68 -2.28 -10.29
CA ILE A 65 -11.02 -2.93 -9.15
C ILE A 65 -11.89 -4.07 -8.63
N ASP A 66 -13.21 -3.85 -8.56
CA ASP A 66 -14.17 -4.85 -8.11
C ASP A 66 -14.16 -6.02 -9.11
N ASP A 67 -14.30 -5.71 -10.41
CA ASP A 67 -14.30 -6.68 -11.50
C ASP A 67 -13.00 -7.52 -11.57
N HIS A 68 -11.86 -6.92 -11.20
CA HIS A 68 -10.56 -7.61 -11.24
C HIS A 68 -10.45 -8.75 -10.20
N PHE A 69 -11.10 -8.61 -9.05
CA PHE A 69 -11.08 -9.59 -7.97
C PHE A 69 -12.34 -10.47 -7.93
N ASP A 70 -13.23 -10.32 -8.91
CA ASP A 70 -14.42 -11.14 -9.06
C ASP A 70 -14.23 -12.18 -10.18
N ARG A 71 -15.13 -13.14 -10.26
CA ARG A 71 -15.11 -14.16 -11.31
C ARG A 71 -15.56 -13.59 -12.66
N ALA A 72 -14.79 -13.86 -13.70
CA ALA A 72 -15.11 -13.47 -15.07
C ALA A 72 -15.74 -14.66 -15.81
N TYR A 73 -17.01 -14.97 -15.49
CA TYR A 73 -17.70 -16.19 -15.95
C TYR A 73 -17.60 -16.44 -17.47
N GLU A 74 -17.83 -15.42 -18.31
CA GLU A 74 -17.75 -15.54 -19.77
C GLU A 74 -16.34 -15.85 -20.25
N LEU A 75 -15.32 -15.21 -19.64
CA LEU A 75 -13.92 -15.48 -19.94
C LEU A 75 -13.53 -16.90 -19.53
N GLU A 76 -13.87 -17.29 -18.31
CA GLU A 76 -13.59 -18.63 -17.76
C GLU A 76 -14.24 -19.73 -18.62
N ALA A 77 -15.52 -19.56 -19.02
CA ALA A 77 -16.21 -20.47 -19.90
C ALA A 77 -15.51 -20.57 -21.27
N THR A 78 -15.12 -19.44 -21.85
CA THR A 78 -14.41 -19.40 -23.14
C THR A 78 -13.04 -20.06 -23.06
N LEU A 79 -12.27 -19.87 -21.96
CA LEU A 79 -10.97 -20.53 -21.78
C LEU A 79 -11.15 -22.06 -21.68
N ARG A 80 -12.16 -22.52 -20.94
CA ARG A 80 -12.50 -23.95 -20.80
C ARG A 80 -12.90 -24.58 -22.14
N GLU A 81 -13.74 -23.91 -22.91
CA GLU A 81 -14.13 -24.36 -24.27
C GLU A 81 -12.93 -24.45 -25.23
N ARG A 82 -11.92 -23.60 -25.05
CA ARG A 82 -10.69 -23.58 -25.84
C ARG A 82 -9.58 -24.51 -25.33
N GLY A 83 -9.83 -25.27 -24.27
CA GLY A 83 -8.86 -26.17 -23.66
C GLY A 83 -7.65 -25.47 -23.03
N LYS A 84 -7.81 -24.21 -22.58
CA LYS A 84 -6.76 -23.42 -21.91
C LYS A 84 -6.88 -23.54 -20.41
N GLU A 85 -6.79 -24.78 -19.90
CA GLU A 85 -6.99 -25.08 -18.49
C GLU A 85 -5.90 -24.47 -17.59
N ASP A 86 -4.65 -24.45 -18.04
CA ASP A 86 -3.49 -23.86 -17.35
C ASP A 86 -3.71 -22.36 -17.06
N VAL A 87 -4.21 -21.61 -18.05
CA VAL A 87 -4.54 -20.18 -17.89
C VAL A 87 -5.71 -19.99 -16.92
N LEU A 88 -6.69 -20.89 -16.99
CA LEU A 88 -7.86 -20.86 -16.11
C LEU A 88 -7.45 -21.13 -14.65
N GLU A 89 -6.66 -22.15 -14.41
CA GLU A 89 -6.14 -22.48 -13.07
C GLU A 89 -5.31 -21.34 -12.49
N GLU A 90 -4.49 -20.68 -13.31
CA GLU A 90 -3.72 -19.51 -12.89
C GLU A 90 -4.62 -18.34 -12.50
N LEU A 91 -5.68 -18.05 -13.27
CA LEU A 91 -6.64 -17.00 -12.94
C LEU A 91 -7.39 -17.30 -11.64
N GLU A 92 -7.90 -18.53 -11.50
CA GLU A 92 -8.66 -18.96 -10.32
C GLU A 92 -7.80 -18.94 -9.04
N ALA A 93 -6.54 -19.37 -9.11
CA ALA A 93 -5.61 -19.38 -7.96
C ALA A 93 -5.28 -17.98 -7.42
N ARG A 94 -5.44 -16.96 -8.26
CA ARG A 94 -5.17 -15.56 -7.89
C ARG A 94 -6.37 -14.88 -7.23
N LEU A 95 -7.58 -15.45 -7.36
CA LEU A 95 -8.76 -14.88 -6.74
C LEU A 95 -8.74 -15.10 -5.22
N PRO A 96 -9.23 -14.14 -4.44
CA PRO A 96 -9.52 -14.35 -3.02
C PRO A 96 -10.68 -15.32 -2.83
N GLU A 97 -10.69 -15.99 -1.67
CA GLU A 97 -11.80 -16.85 -1.30
C GLU A 97 -13.09 -16.04 -1.06
N PRO A 98 -14.27 -16.62 -1.28
CA PRO A 98 -15.54 -15.95 -1.02
C PRO A 98 -15.63 -15.40 0.41
N GLY A 99 -15.97 -14.11 0.52
CA GLY A 99 -16.10 -13.41 1.81
C GLY A 99 -14.80 -12.80 2.35
N GLN A 100 -13.67 -12.98 1.70
CA GLN A 100 -12.41 -12.33 2.11
C GLN A 100 -12.34 -10.86 1.71
N ILE A 101 -13.03 -10.44 0.64
CA ILE A 101 -13.03 -9.05 0.17
C ILE A 101 -14.32 -8.34 0.58
N ALA A 102 -14.16 -7.09 1.03
CA ALA A 102 -15.27 -6.16 1.19
C ALA A 102 -14.90 -4.77 0.64
N TYR A 103 -15.90 -4.09 0.09
CA TYR A 103 -15.78 -2.77 -0.49
C TYR A 103 -16.55 -1.75 0.33
N THR A 104 -15.94 -0.60 0.60
CA THR A 104 -16.61 0.57 1.15
C THR A 104 -16.25 1.81 0.33
N ARG A 105 -16.95 2.92 0.56
CA ARG A 105 -16.76 4.12 -0.28
C ARG A 105 -16.30 5.32 0.52
N GLN A 106 -15.26 5.96 0.01
CA GLN A 106 -14.96 7.35 0.31
C GLN A 106 -15.76 8.24 -0.67
N GLN A 107 -16.88 8.79 -0.20
CA GLN A 107 -17.77 9.61 -1.05
C GLN A 107 -17.19 10.99 -1.37
N THR A 108 -16.39 11.55 -0.45
CA THR A 108 -15.73 12.84 -0.59
C THR A 108 -14.22 12.63 -0.44
N PRO A 109 -13.38 13.14 -1.36
CA PRO A 109 -11.93 12.92 -1.33
C PRO A 109 -11.26 13.85 -0.29
N LEU A 110 -11.37 13.49 0.99
CA LEU A 110 -10.84 14.26 2.13
C LEU A 110 -9.46 13.79 2.60
N GLY A 111 -8.73 13.03 1.82
CA GLY A 111 -7.38 12.57 2.15
C GLY A 111 -7.28 11.12 2.63
N LEU A 112 -6.04 10.69 2.90
CA LEU A 112 -5.71 9.30 3.27
C LEU A 112 -6.33 8.89 4.62
N GLY A 113 -6.23 9.74 5.63
CA GLY A 113 -6.82 9.46 6.95
C GLY A 113 -8.32 9.24 6.87
N HIS A 114 -9.03 10.06 6.09
CA HIS A 114 -10.46 9.87 5.87
C HIS A 114 -10.77 8.58 5.10
N ALA A 115 -9.95 8.19 4.13
CA ALA A 115 -10.12 6.91 3.43
C ALA A 115 -10.01 5.74 4.43
N VAL A 116 -8.97 5.72 5.28
CA VAL A 116 -8.80 4.72 6.33
C VAL A 116 -10.01 4.73 7.29
N TRP A 117 -10.47 5.89 7.71
CA TRP A 117 -11.65 6.03 8.58
C TRP A 117 -12.93 5.42 7.97
N CYS A 118 -13.10 5.49 6.64
CA CYS A 118 -14.25 4.87 5.96
C CYS A 118 -14.30 3.35 6.15
N ALA A 119 -13.18 2.70 6.45
CA ALA A 119 -13.12 1.25 6.68
C ALA A 119 -13.39 0.84 8.14
N ARG A 120 -13.57 1.78 9.09
CA ARG A 120 -13.68 1.50 10.53
C ARG A 120 -14.72 0.43 10.90
N GLY A 121 -15.87 0.42 10.22
CA GLY A 121 -16.93 -0.55 10.47
C GLY A 121 -16.60 -1.98 10.02
N LEU A 122 -15.68 -2.13 9.06
CA LEU A 122 -15.17 -3.42 8.57
C LEU A 122 -14.01 -3.89 9.45
N VAL A 123 -13.12 -2.98 9.82
CA VAL A 123 -11.96 -3.29 10.67
C VAL A 123 -12.38 -3.66 12.09
N GLY A 124 -13.30 -2.90 12.69
CA GLY A 124 -13.71 -3.10 14.08
C GLY A 124 -12.61 -2.78 15.08
N ASP A 125 -12.52 -3.57 16.15
CA ASP A 125 -11.56 -3.39 17.26
C ASP A 125 -10.38 -4.35 17.14
N GLU A 126 -9.70 -4.33 15.99
CA GLU A 126 -8.54 -5.16 15.72
C GLU A 126 -7.41 -4.35 15.08
N PRO A 127 -6.14 -4.70 15.33
CA PRO A 127 -5.02 -4.14 14.57
C PRO A 127 -5.17 -4.52 13.10
N PHE A 128 -4.78 -3.60 12.24
CA PHE A 128 -4.93 -3.79 10.80
C PHE A 128 -3.77 -3.20 10.02
N ALA A 129 -3.55 -3.73 8.82
CA ALA A 129 -2.60 -3.17 7.90
C ALA A 129 -3.25 -2.11 6.99
N VAL A 130 -2.47 -1.13 6.54
CA VAL A 130 -2.84 -0.22 5.44
C VAL A 130 -1.79 -0.34 4.35
N LEU A 131 -2.23 -0.63 3.13
CA LEU A 131 -1.35 -0.74 1.96
C LEU A 131 -1.76 0.25 0.88
N LEU A 132 -0.84 1.14 0.51
CA LEU A 132 -1.02 2.01 -0.65
C LEU A 132 -0.59 1.23 -1.90
N ALA A 133 -1.51 1.03 -2.84
CA ALA A 133 -1.28 0.21 -4.01
C ALA A 133 -0.23 0.77 -4.98
N ASP A 134 -0.02 2.09 -4.97
CA ASP A 134 0.98 2.76 -5.80
C ASP A 134 2.40 2.75 -5.21
N ASP A 135 2.59 2.22 -4.00
CA ASP A 135 3.90 1.87 -3.45
C ASP A 135 4.16 0.37 -3.70
N LEU A 136 4.86 0.04 -4.78
CA LEU A 136 5.18 -1.34 -5.12
C LEU A 136 6.48 -1.76 -4.43
N MET A 137 6.42 -2.93 -3.77
CA MET A 137 7.57 -3.50 -3.06
C MET A 137 8.07 -4.74 -3.80
N LEU A 138 9.37 -4.79 -4.04
CA LEU A 138 10.06 -5.95 -4.59
C LEU A 138 10.99 -6.50 -3.52
N CYS A 139 10.58 -7.59 -2.89
CA CYS A 139 11.24 -8.19 -1.74
C CYS A 139 11.29 -9.71 -1.92
N GLU A 140 12.31 -10.35 -1.35
CA GLU A 140 12.35 -11.81 -1.21
C GLU A 140 11.31 -12.26 -0.19
N GLN A 141 11.33 -11.69 1.02
CA GLN A 141 10.24 -11.78 2.00
C GLN A 141 9.35 -10.53 1.87
N PRO A 142 8.05 -10.65 1.63
CA PRO A 142 7.13 -9.53 1.47
C PRO A 142 7.29 -8.47 2.58
N CYS A 143 7.24 -7.18 2.22
CA CYS A 143 7.44 -6.09 3.17
C CYS A 143 6.46 -6.18 4.36
N LEU A 144 5.19 -6.43 4.10
CA LEU A 144 4.20 -6.57 5.17
C LEU A 144 4.47 -7.78 6.06
N ALA A 145 5.00 -8.89 5.52
CA ALA A 145 5.38 -10.05 6.34
C ALA A 145 6.52 -9.70 7.32
N GLN A 146 7.54 -8.97 6.84
CA GLN A 146 8.60 -8.44 7.71
C GLN A 146 8.04 -7.52 8.80
N MET A 147 7.02 -6.71 8.47
CA MET A 147 6.35 -5.83 9.43
C MET A 147 5.53 -6.61 10.46
N VAL A 148 4.83 -7.66 10.07
CA VAL A 148 4.07 -8.53 10.99
C VAL A 148 5.01 -9.19 11.99
N GLU A 149 6.15 -9.73 11.55
CA GLU A 149 7.17 -10.28 12.45
C GLU A 149 7.73 -9.23 13.44
N ALA A 150 7.96 -8.00 12.99
CA ALA A 150 8.38 -6.91 13.86
C ALA A 150 7.27 -6.55 14.86
N TYR A 151 6.02 -6.46 14.39
CA TYR A 151 4.85 -6.17 15.22
C TYR A 151 4.63 -7.21 16.33
N GLU A 152 4.80 -8.50 16.04
CA GLU A 152 4.66 -9.56 17.03
C GLU A 152 5.63 -9.38 18.22
N ARG A 153 6.79 -8.77 17.98
CA ARG A 153 7.80 -8.48 19.00
C ARG A 153 7.56 -7.18 19.75
N THR A 154 7.10 -6.14 19.04
CA THR A 154 7.03 -4.77 19.59
C THR A 154 5.63 -4.35 20.01
N GLY A 155 4.60 -4.86 19.35
CA GLY A 155 3.24 -4.33 19.45
C GLY A 155 3.14 -2.88 18.95
N GLY A 156 2.04 -2.22 19.30
CA GLY A 156 1.81 -0.81 18.98
C GLY A 156 1.54 -0.56 17.49
N ASN A 157 2.04 0.56 17.01
CA ASN A 157 1.89 0.96 15.61
C ASN A 157 3.23 0.87 14.88
N LEU A 158 3.20 0.44 13.62
CA LEU A 158 4.39 0.35 12.76
C LEU A 158 4.13 1.00 11.41
N ALA A 159 5.19 1.55 10.80
CA ALA A 159 5.22 1.88 9.39
C ALA A 159 6.51 1.38 8.74
N ALA A 160 6.46 0.99 7.47
CA ALA A 160 7.66 0.79 6.70
C ALA A 160 8.30 2.15 6.40
N ILE A 161 9.62 2.23 6.49
CA ILE A 161 10.38 3.47 6.32
C ILE A 161 11.52 3.29 5.34
N ILE A 162 11.89 4.41 4.71
CA ILE A 162 13.10 4.56 3.92
C ILE A 162 13.83 5.83 4.32
N GLU A 163 15.12 5.86 4.08
CA GLU A 163 15.90 7.08 4.15
C GLU A 163 15.85 7.81 2.81
N VAL A 164 15.61 9.14 2.84
CA VAL A 164 15.59 9.97 1.63
C VAL A 164 16.54 11.16 1.79
N PRO A 165 17.03 11.74 0.69
CA PRO A 165 17.72 13.03 0.75
C PRO A 165 16.85 14.07 1.46
N ARG A 166 17.45 14.90 2.33
CA ARG A 166 16.71 15.89 3.14
C ARG A 166 15.78 16.78 2.31
N ALA A 167 16.18 17.15 1.10
CA ALA A 167 15.35 17.94 0.19
C ALA A 167 14.02 17.25 -0.21
N HIS A 168 13.92 15.94 -0.04
CA HIS A 168 12.72 15.17 -0.39
C HIS A 168 11.80 14.91 0.80
N THR A 169 12.18 15.30 2.01
CA THR A 169 11.36 15.06 3.23
C THR A 169 9.98 15.72 3.16
N SER A 170 9.86 16.85 2.45
CA SER A 170 8.58 17.55 2.22
C SER A 170 7.53 16.76 1.42
N ARG A 171 7.85 15.56 0.98
CA ARG A 171 6.91 14.69 0.24
C ARG A 171 6.28 13.60 1.12
N TYR A 172 6.74 13.43 2.36
CA TYR A 172 6.44 12.28 3.21
C TYR A 172 6.13 12.67 4.65
N GLY A 173 5.53 11.76 5.40
CA GLY A 173 5.57 11.78 6.84
C GLY A 173 6.99 11.42 7.33
N VAL A 174 7.55 12.21 8.23
CA VAL A 174 8.94 12.09 8.72
C VAL A 174 8.95 11.74 10.20
N LEU A 175 9.77 10.76 10.60
CA LEU A 175 9.87 10.31 11.98
C LEU A 175 10.74 11.25 12.83
N ASP A 176 10.25 11.57 14.03
CA ASP A 176 11.10 12.11 15.12
C ASP A 176 11.62 10.94 15.96
N VAL A 177 12.91 10.63 15.77
CA VAL A 177 13.56 9.39 16.22
C VAL A 177 14.02 9.49 17.66
N VAL A 178 13.74 8.44 18.44
CA VAL A 178 14.27 8.26 19.81
C VAL A 178 15.42 7.28 19.84
N SER A 179 15.27 6.15 19.14
CA SER A 179 16.31 5.12 19.06
C SER A 179 16.28 4.42 17.72
N ASP A 180 17.42 3.95 17.28
CA ASP A 180 17.63 3.29 15.99
C ASP A 180 18.61 2.12 16.19
N ASP A 181 18.17 0.89 15.93
CA ASP A 181 19.00 -0.31 16.00
C ASP A 181 19.54 -0.76 14.62
N GLY A 182 19.35 0.06 13.61
CA GLY A 182 19.71 -0.21 12.21
C GLY A 182 18.55 -0.80 11.41
N ARG A 183 17.65 -1.59 11.99
CA ARG A 183 16.48 -2.16 11.30
C ARG A 183 15.16 -1.58 11.82
N LEU A 184 15.03 -1.50 13.13
CA LEU A 184 13.84 -0.98 13.79
C LEU A 184 14.14 0.37 14.46
N VAL A 185 13.33 1.36 14.14
CA VAL A 185 13.45 2.72 14.66
C VAL A 185 12.27 3.01 15.56
N ARG A 186 12.51 3.43 16.81
CA ARG A 186 11.45 3.94 17.68
C ARG A 186 11.32 5.44 17.49
N ALA A 187 10.10 5.91 17.25
CA ALA A 187 9.78 7.33 17.12
C ALA A 187 8.96 7.82 18.31
N ARG A 188 9.14 9.10 18.65
CA ARG A 188 8.33 9.84 19.63
C ARG A 188 7.37 10.83 18.96
N GLY A 189 7.38 10.90 17.63
CA GLY A 189 6.52 11.76 16.85
C GLY A 189 6.68 11.50 15.36
N VAL A 190 5.74 12.01 14.61
CA VAL A 190 5.74 12.02 13.14
C VAL A 190 5.25 13.38 12.66
N VAL A 191 5.87 13.91 11.61
CA VAL A 191 5.52 15.21 11.02
C VAL A 191 5.21 15.02 9.55
N GLU A 192 4.01 15.45 9.14
CA GLU A 192 3.58 15.35 7.74
C GLU A 192 4.18 16.47 6.90
N LYS A 193 4.93 16.09 5.87
CA LYS A 193 5.50 17.00 4.86
C LYS A 193 6.19 18.24 5.46
N PRO A 194 7.15 18.07 6.38
CA PRO A 194 7.84 19.20 6.99
C PRO A 194 8.63 19.99 5.95
N ASP A 195 8.92 21.26 6.27
CA ASP A 195 9.98 21.97 5.55
C ASP A 195 11.28 21.16 5.68
N PRO A 196 12.03 20.95 4.59
CA PRO A 196 13.30 20.22 4.66
C PRO A 196 14.30 20.74 5.69
N ALA A 197 14.29 22.05 5.96
CA ALA A 197 15.15 22.65 6.98
C ALA A 197 14.73 22.25 8.41
N GLU A 198 13.44 22.02 8.65
CA GLU A 198 12.84 21.70 9.94
C GLU A 198 12.54 20.22 10.13
N ALA A 199 12.76 19.38 9.10
CA ALA A 199 12.50 17.95 9.16
C ALA A 199 13.27 17.31 10.33
N PRO A 200 12.60 16.56 11.24
CA PRO A 200 13.24 16.00 12.44
C PRO A 200 14.29 14.93 12.11
N SER A 201 14.16 14.28 10.95
CA SER A 201 15.12 13.30 10.43
C SER A 201 15.05 13.21 8.90
N THR A 202 15.73 12.20 8.32
CA THR A 202 15.61 11.81 6.90
C THR A 202 14.83 10.50 6.73
N LEU A 203 14.33 9.94 7.84
CA LEU A 203 13.57 8.69 7.84
C LEU A 203 12.09 8.97 7.58
N THR A 204 11.62 8.46 6.45
CA THR A 204 10.28 8.78 5.93
C THR A 204 9.40 7.54 5.88
N ILE A 205 8.12 7.75 6.18
CA ILE A 205 7.10 6.71 6.09
C ILE A 205 6.73 6.50 4.62
N ILE A 206 6.55 5.23 4.26
CA ILE A 206 6.04 4.83 2.97
C ILE A 206 4.72 4.07 3.12
N GLY A 207 4.11 3.66 2.01
CA GLY A 207 2.74 3.16 1.92
C GLY A 207 2.44 1.81 2.58
N ARG A 208 3.10 1.46 3.69
CA ARG A 208 2.82 0.25 4.47
C ARG A 208 2.76 0.57 5.96
N TYR A 209 1.64 0.20 6.60
CA TYR A 209 1.39 0.46 8.01
C TYR A 209 0.75 -0.74 8.69
N ILE A 210 1.03 -0.92 9.98
CA ILE A 210 0.24 -1.70 10.93
C ILE A 210 -0.24 -0.74 12.01
N ILE A 211 -1.54 -0.64 12.22
CA ILE A 211 -2.15 0.42 13.03
C ILE A 211 -3.12 -0.19 14.03
N GLN A 212 -3.16 0.37 15.23
CA GLN A 212 -4.11 0.00 16.27
C GLN A 212 -5.48 0.67 16.02
N PRO A 213 -6.60 0.00 16.38
CA PRO A 213 -7.96 0.48 16.08
C PRO A 213 -8.32 1.81 16.74
N GLU A 214 -7.61 2.23 17.80
CA GLU A 214 -7.80 3.51 18.47
C GLU A 214 -7.62 4.70 17.52
N ILE A 215 -6.92 4.53 16.41
CA ILE A 215 -6.75 5.54 15.35
C ILE A 215 -8.10 6.09 14.88
N PHE A 216 -9.14 5.27 14.85
CA PHE A 216 -10.47 5.68 14.39
C PHE A 216 -11.11 6.76 15.26
N GLY A 217 -10.80 6.78 16.56
CA GLY A 217 -11.22 7.85 17.47
C GLY A 217 -10.65 9.20 17.06
N HIS A 218 -9.37 9.25 16.72
CA HIS A 218 -8.70 10.47 16.26
C HIS A 218 -9.17 10.90 14.87
N LEU A 219 -9.34 9.94 13.97
CA LEU A 219 -9.81 10.22 12.61
C LEU A 219 -11.26 10.69 12.57
N SER A 220 -12.12 10.27 13.52
CA SER A 220 -13.52 10.72 13.61
C SER A 220 -13.65 12.22 13.92
N ASN A 221 -12.68 12.79 14.62
CA ASN A 221 -12.66 14.19 15.06
C ASN A 221 -11.52 14.98 14.38
N ALA A 222 -10.96 14.44 13.29
CA ALA A 222 -9.85 15.10 12.61
C ALA A 222 -10.34 16.29 11.78
N GLU A 223 -9.66 17.41 11.93
CA GLU A 223 -9.80 18.55 11.05
C GLU A 223 -8.82 18.43 9.87
N PRO A 224 -9.13 19.03 8.71
CA PRO A 224 -8.20 19.04 7.59
C PRO A 224 -6.88 19.72 7.97
N GLY A 225 -5.77 19.02 7.75
CA GLY A 225 -4.41 19.48 7.98
C GLY A 225 -3.72 19.95 6.69
N SER A 226 -2.49 19.51 6.48
CA SER A 226 -1.69 19.86 5.31
C SER A 226 -2.43 19.55 4.00
N GLY A 227 -2.50 20.54 3.11
CA GLY A 227 -3.21 20.42 1.82
C GLY A 227 -4.74 20.40 1.91
N GLY A 228 -5.35 20.68 3.06
CA GLY A 228 -6.80 20.62 3.27
C GLY A 228 -7.33 19.19 3.37
N GLU A 229 -6.46 18.22 3.65
CA GLU A 229 -6.78 16.80 3.75
C GLU A 229 -6.69 16.29 5.20
N ILE A 230 -7.48 15.29 5.55
CA ILE A 230 -7.33 14.54 6.80
C ILE A 230 -6.16 13.59 6.62
N GLN A 231 -5.03 13.92 7.25
CA GLN A 231 -3.80 13.15 7.13
C GLN A 231 -3.80 11.98 8.13
N LEU A 232 -3.38 10.80 7.66
CA LEU A 232 -3.20 9.63 8.52
C LEU A 232 -2.05 9.86 9.52
N THR A 233 -1.01 10.56 9.08
CA THR A 233 0.18 10.90 9.88
C THR A 233 -0.17 11.74 11.10
N ASP A 234 -1.09 12.71 10.96
CA ASP A 234 -1.53 13.55 12.08
C ASP A 234 -2.26 12.73 13.16
N ALA A 235 -3.07 11.77 12.73
CA ALA A 235 -3.76 10.86 13.67
C ALA A 235 -2.77 9.89 14.35
N LEU A 236 -1.76 9.40 13.63
CA LEU A 236 -0.67 8.61 14.21
C LEU A 236 0.12 9.42 15.25
N GLY A 237 0.38 10.69 14.99
CA GLY A 237 1.00 11.61 15.96
C GLY A 237 0.22 11.67 17.27
N LYS A 238 -1.11 11.77 17.21
CA LYS A 238 -1.98 11.78 18.42
C LYS A 238 -1.91 10.46 19.21
N LEU A 239 -1.85 9.31 18.54
CA LEU A 239 -1.64 8.02 19.23
C LEU A 239 -0.29 7.97 19.96
N ILE A 240 0.76 8.53 19.37
CA ILE A 240 2.09 8.62 19.98
C ILE A 240 2.03 9.55 21.21
N ASP A 241 1.38 10.69 21.11
CA ASP A 241 1.21 11.66 22.21
C ASP A 241 0.44 11.06 23.39
N GLU A 242 -0.47 10.11 23.14
CA GLU A 242 -1.20 9.33 24.14
C GLU A 242 -0.38 8.17 24.72
N GLY A 243 0.88 8.02 24.29
CA GLY A 243 1.82 7.03 24.82
C GLY A 243 1.81 5.69 24.09
N GLN A 244 1.11 5.55 22.97
CA GLN A 244 1.21 4.35 22.13
C GLN A 244 2.59 4.26 21.47
N ALA A 245 3.16 3.05 21.45
CA ALA A 245 4.43 2.82 20.78
C ALA A 245 4.27 2.98 19.26
N PHE A 246 5.23 3.67 18.62
CA PHE A 246 5.34 3.76 17.18
C PHE A 246 6.75 3.39 16.73
N HIS A 247 6.82 2.49 15.75
CA HIS A 247 8.09 2.04 15.19
C HIS A 247 8.11 2.20 13.67
N GLY A 248 9.29 2.57 13.15
CA GLY A 248 9.59 2.50 11.74
C GLY A 248 10.43 1.25 11.44
N LEU A 249 10.04 0.44 10.46
CA LEU A 249 10.81 -0.71 10.01
C LEU A 249 11.53 -0.38 8.69
N ARG A 250 12.87 -0.45 8.66
CA ARG A 250 13.63 -0.57 7.41
C ARG A 250 13.46 -1.99 6.89
N PHE A 251 12.64 -2.15 5.88
CA PHE A 251 12.40 -3.44 5.25
C PHE A 251 13.55 -3.82 4.32
N GLU A 252 13.74 -5.10 4.10
CA GLU A 252 14.68 -5.63 3.12
C GLU A 252 13.98 -5.79 1.78
N GLY A 253 14.43 -5.03 0.78
CA GLY A 253 13.83 -5.01 -0.54
C GLY A 253 13.98 -3.67 -1.24
N ARG A 254 13.27 -3.51 -2.33
CA ARG A 254 13.28 -2.29 -3.14
C ARG A 254 11.85 -1.76 -3.27
N ARG A 255 11.69 -0.45 -3.03
CA ARG A 255 10.44 0.27 -3.23
C ARG A 255 10.45 0.98 -4.57
N PHE A 256 9.31 0.97 -5.25
CA PHE A 256 9.03 1.78 -6.43
C PHE A 256 7.80 2.67 -6.16
N ASP A 257 7.96 3.98 -6.35
CA ASP A 257 6.87 4.97 -6.26
C ASP A 257 6.09 4.98 -7.57
N CYS A 258 5.15 4.05 -7.73
CA CYS A 258 4.30 3.98 -8.91
C CYS A 258 3.19 5.06 -8.91
N GLY A 259 3.12 5.93 -7.92
CA GLY A 259 2.36 7.18 -7.96
C GLY A 259 3.01 8.28 -8.80
N ASP A 260 4.27 8.08 -9.22
CA ASP A 260 5.04 8.92 -10.14
C ASP A 260 5.33 8.17 -11.44
N LYS A 261 5.37 8.90 -12.58
CA LYS A 261 5.56 8.26 -13.91
C LYS A 261 6.92 7.59 -14.05
N LEU A 262 7.98 8.20 -13.49
CA LEU A 262 9.33 7.65 -13.58
C LEU A 262 9.47 6.40 -12.70
N GLY A 263 8.93 6.43 -11.47
CA GLY A 263 8.90 5.26 -10.59
C GLY A 263 8.06 4.12 -11.16
N PHE A 264 6.97 4.43 -11.87
CA PHE A 264 6.17 3.43 -12.58
C PHE A 264 6.96 2.76 -13.72
N LEU A 265 7.71 3.54 -14.51
CA LEU A 265 8.57 3.00 -15.57
C LEU A 265 9.71 2.16 -14.98
N GLU A 266 10.32 2.62 -13.89
CA GLU A 266 11.36 1.90 -13.18
C GLU A 266 10.85 0.54 -12.67
N ALA A 267 9.67 0.50 -12.06
CA ALA A 267 9.02 -0.73 -11.62
C ALA A 267 8.78 -1.69 -12.80
N THR A 268 8.24 -1.17 -13.91
CA THR A 268 7.97 -1.97 -15.11
C THR A 268 9.24 -2.60 -15.67
N VAL A 269 10.34 -1.85 -15.74
CA VAL A 269 11.64 -2.36 -16.20
C VAL A 269 12.18 -3.39 -15.22
N ALA A 270 12.16 -3.09 -13.92
CA ALA A 270 12.74 -3.97 -12.90
C ALA A 270 12.02 -5.33 -12.84
N LEU A 271 10.68 -5.32 -12.83
CA LEU A 271 9.89 -6.55 -12.81
C LEU A 271 9.95 -7.28 -14.15
N GLY A 272 9.93 -6.54 -15.26
CA GLY A 272 10.08 -7.13 -16.59
C GLY A 272 11.43 -7.85 -16.77
N LEU A 273 12.52 -7.32 -16.21
CA LEU A 273 13.84 -7.96 -16.22
C LEU A 273 13.91 -9.23 -15.36
N GLN A 274 13.08 -9.33 -14.33
CA GLN A 274 12.97 -10.51 -13.47
C GLN A 274 11.97 -11.54 -13.98
N HIS A 275 11.11 -11.16 -14.92
CA HIS A 275 10.13 -12.08 -15.50
C HIS A 275 10.84 -13.22 -16.24
N PRO A 276 10.52 -14.50 -15.94
CA PRO A 276 11.26 -15.65 -16.48
C PRO A 276 11.29 -15.69 -18.01
N GLU A 277 10.19 -15.39 -18.66
CA GLU A 277 10.07 -15.44 -20.11
C GLU A 277 10.49 -14.14 -20.81
N LEU A 278 10.20 -12.97 -20.20
CA LEU A 278 10.41 -11.67 -20.83
C LEU A 278 11.80 -11.12 -20.56
N GLY A 279 12.42 -11.46 -19.43
CA GLY A 279 13.67 -10.87 -18.96
C GLY A 279 14.83 -10.93 -19.96
N PRO A 280 15.12 -12.06 -20.62
CA PRO A 280 16.17 -12.15 -21.62
C PRO A 280 15.94 -11.19 -22.79
N GLY A 281 14.76 -11.22 -23.42
CA GLY A 281 14.42 -10.34 -24.55
C GLY A 281 14.39 -8.86 -24.16
N LEU A 282 13.93 -8.54 -22.94
CA LEU A 282 13.90 -7.15 -22.47
C LEU A 282 15.33 -6.58 -22.27
N ARG A 283 16.30 -7.39 -21.83
CA ARG A 283 17.71 -6.96 -21.76
C ARG A 283 18.26 -6.56 -23.11
N ASP A 284 17.99 -7.38 -24.15
CA ASP A 284 18.44 -7.10 -25.52
C ASP A 284 17.80 -5.80 -26.06
N ILE A 285 16.49 -5.62 -25.80
CA ILE A 285 15.78 -4.39 -26.17
C ILE A 285 16.41 -3.18 -25.48
N LEU A 286 16.57 -3.20 -24.16
CA LEU A 286 17.15 -2.08 -23.41
C LEU A 286 18.55 -1.73 -23.87
N SER A 287 19.37 -2.72 -24.20
CA SER A 287 20.73 -2.51 -24.69
C SER A 287 20.77 -1.76 -26.01
N ALA A 288 19.69 -1.82 -26.81
CA ALA A 288 19.61 -1.08 -28.08
C ALA A 288 19.26 0.42 -27.91
N TYR A 289 18.83 0.83 -26.70
CA TYR A 289 18.50 2.23 -26.37
C TYR A 289 19.59 2.92 -25.52
N LEU A 290 20.59 2.20 -25.04
CA LEU A 290 21.71 2.69 -24.23
C LEU A 290 22.99 2.75 -25.05
#